data_af9e7da6edfcd18907fe15657eaad9b1
#
_entry.id   af9e7da6edfcd18907fe15657eaad9b1
#
_cell.length_a   1.000
_cell.length_b   1.000
_cell.length_c   1.000
_cell.angle_alpha   90.00
_cell.angle_beta   90.00
_cell.angle_gamma   90.00
#
_symmetry.space_group_name_H-M   'P 1'
#
loop_
_entity.id
_entity.type
_entity.pdbx_description
1 polymer ?
#
loop_
_entity_poly.entity_id
_entity_poly.type
_entity_poly.pdbx_seq_one_letter_code
_entity_poly.pdbx_strand_id
1 'polypeptide(L)'
;MSELILGIDIGTTSLKAAVFDHAGTQKAAAVVEYSLLTPQTNIVEAPCNIYMESIQKCMQVIASKGTISTRDITVVGFSVQGETLCLLDGDCQPLKNAIVWMDNRAGEQAEELRSKFGDELCYQVTGQVSFEACWPAAKLLWVKQHEPELFAKVRHILLLEDYVIYQLTGKFVAEGSLLTSTEYWDIRTKKYWPEMLAYLGIDESFLPEIRESGELVGTVLPEMADLLGISPQAKIT
;
A
#
# COMPACT_ATOMS: atom_id res chain seq x y z
N MET A 1 30.69 7.94 -9.11
CA MET A 1 29.73 6.83 -8.89
C MET A 1 28.47 7.19 -9.66
N SER A 2 27.97 6.30 -10.50
CA SER A 2 26.74 6.55 -11.25
C SER A 2 25.57 6.37 -10.26
N GLU A 3 24.83 7.44 -9.96
CA GLU A 3 23.59 7.32 -9.19
C GLU A 3 22.58 6.53 -10.02
N LEU A 4 21.98 5.50 -9.41
CA LEU A 4 20.97 4.66 -10.04
C LEU A 4 19.62 4.84 -9.36
N ILE A 5 18.55 4.64 -10.12
CA ILE A 5 17.18 4.74 -9.68
C ILE A 5 16.55 3.34 -9.74
N LEU A 6 15.90 2.92 -8.66
CA LEU A 6 15.13 1.69 -8.57
C LEU A 6 13.65 2.00 -8.69
N GLY A 7 12.98 1.48 -9.69
CA GLY A 7 11.52 1.44 -9.79
C GLY A 7 11.01 0.06 -9.36
N ILE A 8 9.99 0.05 -8.49
CA ILE A 8 9.32 -1.16 -8.01
C ILE A 8 7.85 -1.11 -8.40
N ASP A 9 7.39 -2.09 -9.19
CA ASP A 9 5.99 -2.28 -9.55
C ASP A 9 5.43 -3.49 -8.79
N ILE A 10 4.52 -3.23 -7.86
CA ILE A 10 3.87 -4.26 -7.04
C ILE A 10 2.48 -4.53 -7.62
N GLY A 11 2.40 -5.48 -8.53
CA GLY A 11 1.13 -5.91 -9.13
C GLY A 11 0.41 -6.97 -8.31
N THR A 12 -0.69 -7.50 -8.82
CA THR A 12 -1.55 -8.44 -8.12
C THR A 12 -0.92 -9.83 -7.92
N THR A 13 -0.17 -10.30 -8.91
CA THR A 13 0.39 -11.67 -8.95
C THR A 13 1.92 -11.69 -9.12
N SER A 14 2.52 -10.53 -9.29
CA SER A 14 3.97 -10.42 -9.45
C SER A 14 4.47 -9.05 -9.03
N LEU A 15 5.71 -9.04 -8.56
CA LEU A 15 6.47 -7.84 -8.30
C LEU A 15 7.58 -7.73 -9.34
N LYS A 16 7.76 -6.55 -9.90
CA LYS A 16 8.83 -6.23 -10.82
C LYS A 16 9.72 -5.15 -10.22
N ALA A 17 11.02 -5.31 -10.36
CA ALA A 17 12.00 -4.30 -9.97
C ALA A 17 12.90 -4.02 -11.16
N ALA A 18 13.10 -2.75 -11.48
CA ALA A 18 13.98 -2.33 -12.56
C ALA A 18 14.87 -1.17 -12.13
N VAL A 19 16.14 -1.25 -12.52
CA VAL A 19 17.15 -0.24 -12.20
C VAL A 19 17.49 0.55 -13.45
N PHE A 20 17.48 1.86 -13.32
CA PHE A 20 17.73 2.81 -14.41
C PHE A 20 18.89 3.74 -14.08
N ASP A 21 19.55 4.25 -15.12
CA ASP A 21 20.41 5.43 -14.99
C ASP A 21 19.60 6.72 -15.16
N HIS A 22 20.25 7.88 -14.97
CA HIS A 22 19.60 9.18 -15.11
C HIS A 22 19.13 9.51 -16.53
N ALA A 23 19.59 8.78 -17.53
CA ALA A 23 19.11 8.90 -18.92
C ALA A 23 17.84 8.06 -19.17
N GLY A 24 17.34 7.35 -18.14
CA GLY A 24 16.20 6.45 -18.26
C GLY A 24 16.53 5.11 -18.91
N THR A 25 17.83 4.78 -19.06
CA THR A 25 18.24 3.50 -19.62
C THR A 25 18.17 2.41 -18.56
N GLN A 26 17.41 1.35 -18.83
CA GLN A 26 17.31 0.20 -17.94
C GLN A 26 18.66 -0.56 -17.90
N LYS A 27 19.22 -0.74 -16.72
CA LYS A 27 20.49 -1.44 -16.48
C LYS A 27 20.30 -2.88 -16.00
N ALA A 28 19.27 -3.13 -15.21
CA ALA A 28 18.91 -4.45 -14.71
C ALA A 28 17.43 -4.51 -14.39
N ALA A 29 16.85 -5.69 -14.40
CA ALA A 29 15.48 -5.91 -13.93
C ALA A 29 15.32 -7.35 -13.42
N ALA A 30 14.32 -7.54 -12.56
CA ALA A 30 13.89 -8.84 -12.08
C ALA A 30 12.37 -8.86 -11.93
N VAL A 31 11.78 -10.06 -11.97
CA VAL A 31 10.37 -10.31 -11.71
C VAL A 31 10.28 -11.49 -10.73
N VAL A 32 9.41 -11.36 -9.75
CA VAL A 32 9.08 -12.42 -8.80
C VAL A 32 7.58 -12.59 -8.78
N GLU A 33 7.11 -13.80 -9.10
CA GLU A 33 5.70 -14.15 -9.00
C GLU A 33 5.36 -14.61 -7.59
N TYR A 34 4.12 -14.37 -7.16
CA TYR A 34 3.55 -14.87 -5.91
C TYR A 34 2.07 -15.22 -6.08
N SER A 35 1.57 -16.06 -5.18
CA SER A 35 0.19 -16.52 -5.21
C SER A 35 -0.63 -15.83 -4.15
N LEU A 36 -1.87 -15.48 -4.50
CA LEU A 36 -2.87 -15.02 -3.56
C LEU A 36 -3.57 -16.20 -2.89
N LEU A 37 -4.10 -15.97 -1.71
CA LEU A 37 -4.94 -16.91 -0.98
C LEU A 37 -6.41 -16.63 -1.31
N THR A 38 -7.12 -17.66 -1.77
CA THR A 38 -8.54 -17.58 -2.11
C THR A 38 -9.32 -18.65 -1.35
N PRO A 39 -9.44 -18.52 -0.01
CA PRO A 39 -10.08 -19.54 0.81
C PRO A 39 -11.57 -19.73 0.51
N GLN A 40 -12.23 -18.70 -0.04
CA GLN A 40 -13.62 -18.69 -0.49
C GLN A 40 -13.76 -17.86 -1.76
N THR A 41 -14.89 -17.99 -2.47
CA THR A 41 -15.10 -17.38 -3.81
C THR A 41 -14.90 -15.87 -3.85
N ASN A 42 -15.27 -15.15 -2.79
CA ASN A 42 -15.20 -13.68 -2.71
C ASN A 42 -14.15 -13.16 -1.71
N ILE A 43 -13.32 -14.05 -1.18
CA ILE A 43 -12.22 -13.70 -0.27
C ILE A 43 -10.89 -13.84 -0.99
N VAL A 44 -10.13 -12.74 -1.04
CA VAL A 44 -8.79 -12.71 -1.64
C VAL A 44 -7.83 -12.02 -0.69
N GLU A 45 -6.83 -12.75 -0.23
CA GLU A 45 -5.88 -12.30 0.78
C GLU A 45 -4.44 -12.60 0.35
N ALA A 46 -3.49 -11.90 0.98
CA ALA A 46 -2.07 -12.20 0.87
C ALA A 46 -1.37 -11.99 2.22
N PRO A 47 -0.40 -12.84 2.62
CA PRO A 47 0.44 -12.53 3.78
C PRO A 47 1.17 -11.20 3.55
N CYS A 48 1.09 -10.27 4.51
CA CYS A 48 1.70 -8.93 4.34
C CYS A 48 3.21 -8.97 4.05
N ASN A 49 3.93 -9.96 4.58
CA ASN A 49 5.37 -10.12 4.38
C ASN A 49 5.75 -10.52 2.94
N ILE A 50 4.82 -11.11 2.16
CA ILE A 50 5.12 -11.59 0.81
C ILE A 50 5.66 -10.48 -0.10
N TYR A 51 5.21 -9.25 0.10
CA TYR A 51 5.62 -8.10 -0.70
C TYR A 51 7.08 -7.73 -0.43
N MET A 52 7.47 -7.61 0.85
CA MET A 52 8.87 -7.31 1.21
C MET A 52 9.81 -8.45 0.84
N GLU A 53 9.39 -9.71 1.02
CA GLU A 53 10.16 -10.88 0.56
C GLU A 53 10.35 -10.87 -0.95
N SER A 54 9.35 -10.45 -1.71
CA SER A 54 9.43 -10.37 -3.18
C SER A 54 10.36 -9.24 -3.63
N ILE A 55 10.35 -8.08 -2.96
CA ILE A 55 11.32 -7.00 -3.18
C ILE A 55 12.74 -7.55 -2.94
N GLN A 56 12.97 -8.19 -1.80
CA GLN A 56 14.28 -8.77 -1.47
C GLN A 56 14.75 -9.78 -2.53
N LYS A 57 13.88 -10.69 -2.96
CA LYS A 57 14.17 -11.67 -4.01
C LYS A 57 14.53 -10.99 -5.34
N CYS A 58 13.78 -9.95 -5.75
CA CYS A 58 14.11 -9.16 -6.94
C CYS A 58 15.51 -8.54 -6.83
N MET A 59 15.83 -7.95 -5.68
CA MET A 59 17.16 -7.34 -5.46
C MET A 59 18.28 -8.37 -5.49
N GLN A 60 18.08 -9.56 -4.93
CA GLN A 60 19.04 -10.67 -5.02
C GLN A 60 19.28 -11.10 -6.47
N VAL A 61 18.21 -11.22 -7.27
CA VAL A 61 18.34 -11.55 -8.71
C VAL A 61 19.09 -10.46 -9.47
N ILE A 62 18.81 -9.17 -9.21
CA ILE A 62 19.50 -8.05 -9.83
C ILE A 62 20.99 -8.07 -9.46
N ALA A 63 21.31 -8.22 -8.18
CA ALA A 63 22.68 -8.27 -7.70
C ALA A 63 23.46 -9.45 -8.30
N SER A 64 22.85 -10.63 -8.43
CA SER A 64 23.48 -11.83 -8.97
C SER A 64 23.91 -11.70 -10.44
N LYS A 65 23.28 -10.80 -11.22
CA LYS A 65 23.65 -10.52 -12.62
C LYS A 65 25.01 -9.83 -12.75
N GLY A 66 25.47 -9.13 -11.69
CA GLY A 66 26.78 -8.48 -11.67
C GLY A 66 26.96 -7.33 -12.69
N THR A 67 25.88 -6.87 -13.32
CA THR A 67 25.91 -5.81 -14.35
C THR A 67 26.03 -4.41 -13.75
N ILE A 68 25.63 -4.25 -12.49
CA ILE A 68 25.65 -2.99 -11.72
C ILE A 68 26.03 -3.27 -10.27
N SER A 69 26.46 -2.22 -9.57
CA SER A 69 26.50 -2.22 -8.10
C SER A 69 25.14 -1.74 -7.57
N THR A 70 24.41 -2.60 -6.86
CA THR A 70 23.13 -2.21 -6.24
C THR A 70 23.33 -1.15 -5.15
N ARG A 71 24.54 -1.01 -4.58
CA ARG A 71 24.91 0.06 -3.65
C ARG A 71 24.96 1.46 -4.30
N ASP A 72 24.92 1.55 -5.64
CA ASP A 72 24.80 2.81 -6.37
C ASP A 72 23.34 3.27 -6.52
N ILE A 73 22.37 2.48 -6.08
CA ILE A 73 20.94 2.86 -6.04
C ILE A 73 20.74 3.89 -4.93
N THR A 74 20.37 5.11 -5.33
CA THR A 74 20.22 6.27 -4.44
C THR A 74 18.79 6.79 -4.35
N VAL A 75 17.90 6.32 -5.24
CA VAL A 75 16.48 6.67 -5.25
C VAL A 75 15.64 5.42 -5.49
N VAL A 76 14.53 5.30 -4.77
CA VAL A 76 13.54 4.23 -4.95
C VAL A 76 12.17 4.87 -5.09
N GLY A 77 11.45 4.51 -6.15
CA GLY A 77 10.07 4.89 -6.41
C GLY A 77 9.18 3.67 -6.64
N PHE A 78 7.88 3.84 -6.47
CA PHE A 78 6.90 2.76 -6.49
C PHE A 78 5.79 3.00 -7.50
N SER A 79 5.24 1.91 -7.99
CA SER A 79 3.93 1.78 -8.59
C SER A 79 3.28 0.56 -7.93
N VAL A 80 2.11 0.74 -7.34
CA VAL A 80 1.51 -0.30 -6.49
C VAL A 80 0.05 -0.51 -6.86
N GLN A 81 -0.41 -1.76 -6.81
CA GLN A 81 -1.84 -2.06 -6.90
C GLN A 81 -2.60 -1.28 -5.81
N GLY A 82 -3.70 -0.62 -6.16
CA GLY A 82 -4.55 0.11 -5.22
C GLY A 82 -5.34 -0.81 -4.28
N GLU A 83 -6.08 -0.23 -3.33
CA GLU A 83 -7.15 -0.78 -2.49
C GLU A 83 -6.80 -2.02 -1.64
N THR A 84 -5.56 -2.54 -1.73
CA THR A 84 -5.09 -3.63 -0.87
C THR A 84 -4.83 -3.10 0.53
N LEU A 85 -5.57 -3.62 1.50
CA LEU A 85 -5.67 -3.10 2.86
C LEU A 85 -4.82 -3.91 3.83
N CYS A 86 -3.94 -3.25 4.57
CA CYS A 86 -3.11 -3.81 5.64
C CYS A 86 -3.54 -3.18 6.99
N LEU A 87 -3.88 -4.02 7.97
CA LEU A 87 -4.29 -3.60 9.30
C LEU A 87 -3.21 -3.97 10.32
N LEU A 88 -2.68 -2.99 11.03
CA LEU A 88 -1.62 -3.21 12.01
C LEU A 88 -2.09 -2.87 13.43
N ASP A 89 -1.47 -3.53 14.41
CA ASP A 89 -1.64 -3.23 15.83
C ASP A 89 -0.73 -2.08 16.30
N GLY A 90 -0.72 -1.84 17.63
CA GLY A 90 0.11 -0.79 18.25
C GLY A 90 1.61 -1.05 18.20
N ASP A 91 2.03 -2.28 17.96
CA ASP A 91 3.43 -2.68 17.76
C ASP A 91 3.78 -2.73 16.26
N CYS A 92 2.90 -2.19 15.42
CA CYS A 92 3.03 -2.15 13.95
C CYS A 92 3.11 -3.53 13.30
N GLN A 93 2.53 -4.56 13.94
CA GLN A 93 2.47 -5.91 13.40
C GLN A 93 1.15 -6.14 12.66
N PRO A 94 1.17 -6.79 11.48
CA PRO A 94 -0.06 -7.15 10.77
C PRO A 94 -0.97 -8.03 11.63
N LEU A 95 -2.20 -7.61 11.84
CA LEU A 95 -3.21 -8.35 12.60
C LEU A 95 -3.78 -9.54 11.83
N LYS A 96 -3.70 -9.49 10.51
CA LYS A 96 -4.17 -10.54 9.58
C LYS A 96 -3.45 -10.39 8.24
N ASN A 97 -3.75 -11.29 7.32
CA ASN A 97 -3.37 -11.14 5.92
C ASN A 97 -3.91 -9.80 5.35
N ALA A 98 -3.19 -9.21 4.43
CA ALA A 98 -3.70 -8.09 3.64
C ALA A 98 -4.97 -8.51 2.89
N ILE A 99 -5.99 -7.66 2.91
CA ILE A 99 -7.22 -7.84 2.14
C ILE A 99 -6.96 -7.24 0.76
N VAL A 100 -6.81 -8.10 -0.25
CA VAL A 100 -6.42 -7.66 -1.61
C VAL A 100 -7.56 -6.90 -2.28
N TRP A 101 -7.26 -6.01 -3.20
CA TRP A 101 -8.24 -5.19 -3.92
C TRP A 101 -9.37 -6.01 -4.58
N MET A 102 -9.07 -7.20 -5.08
CA MET A 102 -10.05 -8.13 -5.69
C MET A 102 -11.02 -8.76 -4.70
N ASP A 103 -10.81 -8.58 -3.39
CA ASP A 103 -11.67 -9.11 -2.35
C ASP A 103 -13.03 -8.41 -2.35
N ASN A 104 -14.11 -9.17 -2.42
CA ASN A 104 -15.47 -8.68 -2.50
C ASN A 104 -16.34 -9.16 -1.31
N ARG A 105 -15.70 -9.46 -0.14
CA ARG A 105 -16.43 -9.91 1.05
C ARG A 105 -17.44 -8.90 1.60
N ALA A 106 -17.23 -7.60 1.33
CA ALA A 106 -17.92 -6.48 1.97
C ALA A 106 -19.15 -5.97 1.18
N GLY A 107 -19.85 -6.86 0.45
CA GLY A 107 -21.01 -6.45 -0.37
C GLY A 107 -22.14 -5.84 0.45
N GLU A 108 -22.49 -6.42 1.60
CA GLU A 108 -23.54 -5.90 2.49
C GLU A 108 -23.14 -4.54 3.08
N GLN A 109 -21.84 -4.36 3.39
CA GLN A 109 -21.32 -3.10 3.92
C GLN A 109 -21.30 -1.99 2.87
N ALA A 110 -21.02 -2.31 1.62
CA ALA A 110 -21.14 -1.37 0.52
C ALA A 110 -22.59 -0.85 0.38
N GLU A 111 -23.58 -1.74 0.44
CA GLU A 111 -25.00 -1.36 0.46
C GLU A 111 -25.40 -0.53 1.70
N GLU A 112 -24.83 -0.86 2.87
CA GLU A 112 -25.02 -0.09 4.08
C GLU A 112 -24.47 1.34 3.93
N LEU A 113 -23.25 1.50 3.40
CA LEU A 113 -22.63 2.80 3.12
C LEU A 113 -23.44 3.59 2.09
N ARG A 114 -23.90 2.93 1.01
CA ARG A 114 -24.78 3.53 0.00
C ARG A 114 -26.08 4.02 0.61
N SER A 115 -26.71 3.23 1.46
CA SER A 115 -27.94 3.60 2.16
C SER A 115 -27.74 4.77 3.10
N LYS A 116 -26.55 4.87 3.72
CA LYS A 116 -26.22 5.91 4.70
C LYS A 116 -25.85 7.24 4.05
N PHE A 117 -25.02 7.24 3.02
CA PHE A 117 -24.43 8.44 2.44
C PHE A 117 -25.02 8.79 1.06
N GLY A 118 -25.48 7.80 0.29
CA GLY A 118 -25.95 7.96 -1.07
C GLY A 118 -24.84 8.10 -2.11
N ASP A 119 -25.12 7.64 -3.34
CA ASP A 119 -24.14 7.67 -4.43
C ASP A 119 -23.75 9.10 -4.84
N GLU A 120 -24.68 10.06 -4.77
CA GLU A 120 -24.41 11.47 -5.10
C GLU A 120 -23.34 12.07 -4.17
N LEU A 121 -23.44 11.85 -2.86
CA LEU A 121 -22.46 12.36 -1.90
C LEU A 121 -21.12 11.61 -2.05
N CYS A 122 -21.16 10.29 -2.28
CA CYS A 122 -19.98 9.50 -2.61
C CYS A 122 -19.22 10.13 -3.76
N TYR A 123 -19.91 10.37 -4.88
CA TYR A 123 -19.30 10.99 -6.07
C TYR A 123 -18.74 12.39 -5.79
N GLN A 124 -19.49 13.21 -5.09
CA GLN A 124 -19.08 14.58 -4.79
C GLN A 124 -17.82 14.65 -3.90
N VAL A 125 -17.67 13.72 -2.97
CA VAL A 125 -16.54 13.71 -2.04
C VAL A 125 -15.36 12.94 -2.62
N THR A 126 -15.59 11.73 -3.11
CA THR A 126 -14.50 10.78 -3.44
C THR A 126 -14.21 10.71 -4.95
N GLY A 127 -15.13 11.17 -5.80
CA GLY A 127 -15.07 10.96 -7.25
C GLY A 127 -15.50 9.57 -7.70
N GLN A 128 -15.82 8.64 -6.77
CA GLN A 128 -16.31 7.30 -7.08
C GLN A 128 -17.81 7.34 -7.34
N VAL A 129 -18.28 6.58 -8.33
CA VAL A 129 -19.69 6.61 -8.76
C VAL A 129 -20.64 5.97 -7.75
N SER A 130 -20.15 5.08 -6.92
CA SER A 130 -20.93 4.28 -5.95
C SER A 130 -20.02 3.64 -4.92
N PHE A 131 -20.60 3.20 -3.79
CA PHE A 131 -19.90 2.35 -2.83
C PHE A 131 -19.85 0.92 -3.33
N GLU A 132 -18.67 0.31 -3.33
CA GLU A 132 -18.44 -1.04 -3.84
C GLU A 132 -17.72 -1.92 -2.80
N ALA A 133 -17.96 -3.23 -2.89
CA ALA A 133 -17.39 -4.22 -1.96
C ALA A 133 -15.86 -4.26 -1.94
N CYS A 134 -15.23 -3.90 -3.07
CA CYS A 134 -13.79 -3.91 -3.22
C CYS A 134 -13.08 -2.72 -2.57
N TRP A 135 -13.80 -1.64 -2.24
CA TRP A 135 -13.19 -0.44 -1.68
C TRP A 135 -12.85 -0.58 -0.18
N PRO A 136 -11.78 0.07 0.28
CA PRO A 136 -11.32 -0.01 1.66
C PRO A 136 -12.35 0.36 2.73
N ALA A 137 -13.20 1.38 2.52
CA ALA A 137 -14.22 1.76 3.49
C ALA A 137 -15.19 0.62 3.78
N ALA A 138 -15.70 -0.07 2.75
CA ALA A 138 -16.58 -1.21 2.90
C ALA A 138 -15.86 -2.37 3.61
N LYS A 139 -14.61 -2.67 3.25
CA LYS A 139 -13.79 -3.70 3.89
C LYS A 139 -13.54 -3.40 5.37
N LEU A 140 -13.24 -2.15 5.73
CA LEU A 140 -13.08 -1.72 7.13
C LEU A 140 -14.36 -1.91 7.93
N LEU A 141 -15.51 -1.54 7.35
CA LEU A 141 -16.81 -1.73 7.99
C LEU A 141 -17.09 -3.24 8.18
N TRP A 142 -16.74 -4.07 7.19
CA TRP A 142 -16.84 -5.52 7.32
C TRP A 142 -15.99 -6.06 8.47
N VAL A 143 -14.73 -5.66 8.58
CA VAL A 143 -13.84 -6.07 9.68
C VAL A 143 -14.42 -5.63 11.03
N LYS A 144 -14.90 -4.40 11.14
CA LYS A 144 -15.55 -3.88 12.35
C LYS A 144 -16.73 -4.75 12.79
N GLN A 145 -17.56 -5.20 11.85
CA GLN A 145 -18.80 -5.92 12.15
C GLN A 145 -18.57 -7.43 12.37
N HIS A 146 -17.65 -8.05 11.62
CA HIS A 146 -17.45 -9.50 11.66
C HIS A 146 -16.25 -9.94 12.49
N GLU A 147 -15.28 -9.05 12.70
CA GLU A 147 -14.06 -9.31 13.47
C GLU A 147 -13.84 -8.21 14.55
N PRO A 148 -14.84 -7.92 15.43
CA PRO A 148 -14.77 -6.77 16.34
C PRO A 148 -13.61 -6.83 17.33
N GLU A 149 -13.21 -8.02 17.76
CA GLU A 149 -12.04 -8.19 18.64
C GLU A 149 -10.71 -7.88 17.93
N LEU A 150 -10.63 -8.16 16.63
CA LEU A 150 -9.49 -7.77 15.80
C LEU A 150 -9.52 -6.26 15.56
N PHE A 151 -10.69 -5.72 15.17
CA PHE A 151 -10.86 -4.29 14.90
C PHE A 151 -10.48 -3.43 16.11
N ALA A 152 -10.80 -3.87 17.32
CA ALA A 152 -10.42 -3.17 18.56
C ALA A 152 -8.90 -3.06 18.78
N LYS A 153 -8.10 -3.92 18.13
CA LYS A 153 -6.62 -3.90 18.20
C LYS A 153 -5.98 -3.06 17.08
N VAL A 154 -6.74 -2.70 16.05
CA VAL A 154 -6.22 -1.88 14.94
C VAL A 154 -5.74 -0.54 15.47
N ARG A 155 -4.56 -0.13 15.03
CA ARG A 155 -3.97 1.20 15.30
C ARG A 155 -3.51 1.88 14.03
N HIS A 156 -3.15 1.12 13.00
CA HIS A 156 -2.76 1.68 11.71
C HIS A 156 -3.50 0.97 10.58
N ILE A 157 -4.08 1.76 9.70
CA ILE A 157 -4.82 1.33 8.50
C ILE A 157 -4.02 1.85 7.31
N LEU A 158 -3.42 0.93 6.55
CA LEU A 158 -2.50 1.25 5.48
C LEU A 158 -2.97 0.63 4.18
N LEU A 159 -2.80 1.32 3.07
CA LEU A 159 -2.76 0.68 1.77
C LEU A 159 -1.42 -0.05 1.59
N LEU A 160 -1.31 -0.87 0.57
CA LEU A 160 -0.11 -1.67 0.35
C LEU A 160 1.15 -0.80 0.13
N GLU A 161 1.03 0.30 -0.60
CA GLU A 161 2.15 1.24 -0.79
C GLU A 161 2.60 1.82 0.55
N ASP A 162 1.66 2.31 1.35
CA ASP A 162 1.92 2.88 2.67
C ASP A 162 2.65 1.88 3.57
N TYR A 163 2.21 0.60 3.53
CA TYR A 163 2.82 -0.49 4.28
C TYR A 163 4.27 -0.72 3.85
N VAL A 164 4.54 -0.77 2.53
CA VAL A 164 5.90 -0.96 2.00
C VAL A 164 6.79 0.23 2.34
N ILE A 165 6.29 1.45 2.19
CA ILE A 165 7.00 2.68 2.59
C ILE A 165 7.31 2.65 4.09
N TYR A 166 6.35 2.27 4.94
CA TYR A 166 6.58 2.12 6.37
C TYR A 166 7.70 1.09 6.66
N GLN A 167 7.66 -0.09 6.05
CA GLN A 167 8.70 -1.11 6.24
C GLN A 167 10.09 -0.59 5.85
N LEU A 168 10.18 0.25 4.82
CA LEU A 168 11.45 0.78 4.34
C LEU A 168 11.96 1.99 5.12
N THR A 169 11.08 2.80 5.72
CA THR A 169 11.43 4.13 6.27
C THR A 169 11.03 4.32 7.73
N GLY A 170 10.17 3.47 8.28
CA GLY A 170 9.55 3.66 9.59
C GLY A 170 8.49 4.78 9.62
N LYS A 171 8.07 5.31 8.46
CA LYS A 171 7.12 6.42 8.37
C LYS A 171 5.80 5.97 7.77
N PHE A 172 4.70 6.42 8.35
CA PHE A 172 3.35 6.23 7.82
C PHE A 172 3.01 7.39 6.88
N VAL A 173 3.11 7.14 5.58
CA VAL A 173 2.85 8.12 4.52
C VAL A 173 1.97 7.48 3.46
N ALA A 174 0.97 8.22 3.01
CA ALA A 174 0.11 7.88 1.87
C ALA A 174 0.13 8.99 0.83
N GLU A 175 -0.21 8.67 -0.40
CA GLU A 175 -0.32 9.66 -1.46
C GLU A 175 -1.75 9.71 -2.04
N GLY A 176 -2.13 10.88 -2.58
CA GLY A 176 -3.51 11.18 -2.93
C GLY A 176 -4.08 10.32 -4.06
N SER A 177 -3.27 9.82 -5.00
CA SER A 177 -3.82 9.06 -6.14
C SER A 177 -4.36 7.69 -5.71
N LEU A 178 -3.67 7.00 -4.78
CA LEU A 178 -4.15 5.75 -4.21
C LEU A 178 -5.32 5.96 -3.23
N LEU A 179 -5.34 7.10 -2.52
CA LEU A 179 -6.44 7.40 -1.60
C LEU A 179 -7.78 7.64 -2.29
N THR A 180 -7.82 8.00 -3.58
CA THR A 180 -9.06 8.28 -4.31
C THR A 180 -10.04 7.10 -4.34
N SER A 181 -9.56 5.87 -4.28
CA SER A 181 -10.37 4.66 -4.30
C SER A 181 -10.68 4.10 -2.91
N THR A 182 -10.36 4.84 -1.84
CA THR A 182 -10.59 4.35 -0.47
C THR A 182 -12.01 4.57 0.05
N GLU A 183 -12.74 5.52 -0.53
CA GLU A 183 -14.06 6.04 -0.09
C GLU A 183 -14.03 6.71 1.30
N TYR A 184 -12.86 6.99 1.86
CA TYR A 184 -12.69 7.84 3.05
C TYR A 184 -11.78 9.05 2.80
N TRP A 185 -11.57 9.40 1.53
CA TRP A 185 -10.75 10.52 1.06
C TRP A 185 -11.59 11.54 0.27
N ASP A 186 -11.54 12.82 0.66
CA ASP A 186 -12.16 13.93 -0.07
C ASP A 186 -11.16 14.49 -1.09
N ILE A 187 -11.43 14.25 -2.36
CA ILE A 187 -10.56 14.67 -3.48
C ILE A 187 -10.50 16.17 -3.68
N ARG A 188 -11.48 16.93 -3.17
CA ARG A 188 -11.56 18.40 -3.32
C ARG A 188 -10.72 19.10 -2.26
N THR A 189 -10.86 18.65 -1.02
CA THR A 189 -10.13 19.24 0.13
C THR A 189 -8.76 18.63 0.33
N LYS A 190 -8.49 17.48 -0.31
CA LYS A 190 -7.29 16.66 -0.13
C LYS A 190 -7.10 16.29 1.35
N LYS A 191 -8.17 15.84 1.99
CA LYS A 191 -8.20 15.43 3.39
C LYS A 191 -9.01 14.15 3.54
N TYR A 192 -8.80 13.47 4.64
CA TYR A 192 -9.69 12.37 5.02
C TYR A 192 -11.11 12.88 5.26
N TRP A 193 -12.12 12.08 4.89
CA TRP A 193 -13.53 12.42 5.00
C TRP A 193 -14.04 12.17 6.43
N PRO A 194 -14.27 13.22 7.27
CA PRO A 194 -14.53 13.05 8.70
C PRO A 194 -15.80 12.24 9.00
N GLU A 195 -16.88 12.44 8.22
CA GLU A 195 -18.15 11.75 8.45
C GLU A 195 -18.03 10.26 8.16
N MET A 196 -17.23 9.87 7.16
CA MET A 196 -16.94 8.47 6.88
C MET A 196 -16.09 7.88 8.00
N LEU A 197 -15.01 8.55 8.43
CA LEU A 197 -14.18 8.05 9.52
C LEU A 197 -15.00 7.84 10.81
N ALA A 198 -15.86 8.81 11.16
CA ALA A 198 -16.74 8.69 12.32
C ALA A 198 -17.70 7.50 12.20
N TYR A 199 -18.24 7.23 11.01
CA TYR A 199 -19.11 6.08 10.77
C TYR A 199 -18.36 4.75 10.90
N LEU A 200 -17.16 4.69 10.37
CA LEU A 200 -16.26 3.55 10.53
C LEU A 200 -15.80 3.36 12.00
N GLY A 201 -15.89 4.41 12.82
CA GLY A 201 -15.47 4.38 14.23
C GLY A 201 -13.95 4.51 14.40
N ILE A 202 -13.32 5.23 13.51
CA ILE A 202 -11.89 5.58 13.50
C ILE A 202 -11.75 7.10 13.40
N ASP A 203 -10.54 7.60 13.57
CA ASP A 203 -10.14 8.98 13.31
C ASP A 203 -8.82 9.03 12.53
N GLU A 204 -8.35 10.23 12.22
CA GLU A 204 -7.14 10.41 11.42
C GLU A 204 -5.86 9.82 12.04
N SER A 205 -5.84 9.55 13.35
CA SER A 205 -4.68 8.94 14.00
C SER A 205 -4.43 7.49 13.58
N PHE A 206 -5.43 6.84 12.98
CA PHE A 206 -5.30 5.50 12.42
C PHE A 206 -4.68 5.50 11.00
N LEU A 207 -4.62 6.66 10.37
CA LEU A 207 -4.30 6.81 8.94
C LEU A 207 -2.94 7.49 8.74
N PRO A 208 -2.26 7.26 7.60
CA PRO A 208 -0.97 7.87 7.29
C PRO A 208 -1.05 9.39 7.11
N GLU A 209 0.11 10.07 7.27
CA GLU A 209 0.29 11.45 6.80
C GLU A 209 0.20 11.49 5.27
N ILE A 210 -0.50 12.50 4.74
CA ILE A 210 -0.70 12.63 3.30
C ILE A 210 0.43 13.44 2.68
N ARG A 211 1.01 12.93 1.58
CA ARG A 211 2.03 13.58 0.78
C ARG A 211 1.67 13.62 -0.70
N GLU A 212 2.28 14.52 -1.45
CA GLU A 212 2.14 14.52 -2.90
C GLU A 212 3.08 13.48 -3.52
N SER A 213 2.63 12.83 -4.62
CA SER A 213 3.44 11.84 -5.33
C SER A 213 4.80 12.44 -5.75
N GLY A 214 5.87 11.68 -5.51
CA GLY A 214 7.25 12.10 -5.80
C GLY A 214 7.89 12.99 -4.74
N GLU A 215 7.19 13.35 -3.66
CA GLU A 215 7.82 13.99 -2.51
C GLU A 215 8.79 13.03 -1.80
N LEU A 216 9.86 13.60 -1.26
CA LEU A 216 10.81 12.84 -0.46
C LEU A 216 10.17 12.40 0.86
N VAL A 217 9.95 11.11 1.01
CA VAL A 217 9.47 10.53 2.28
C VAL A 217 10.60 10.47 3.30
N GLY A 218 11.76 9.98 2.90
CA GLY A 218 12.91 9.83 3.78
C GLY A 218 14.02 8.99 3.15
N THR A 219 14.98 8.58 3.97
CA THR A 219 15.98 7.58 3.61
C THR A 219 15.54 6.21 4.08
N VAL A 220 15.99 5.18 3.37
CA VAL A 220 15.79 3.80 3.78
C VAL A 220 16.42 3.55 5.16
N LEU A 221 15.78 2.72 5.99
CA LEU A 221 16.33 2.27 7.26
C LEU A 221 17.63 1.47 7.03
N PRO A 222 18.65 1.62 7.89
CA PRO A 222 19.93 0.93 7.71
C PRO A 222 19.80 -0.60 7.54
N GLU A 223 18.98 -1.23 8.35
CA GLU A 223 18.70 -2.67 8.29
C GLU A 223 18.03 -3.07 6.97
N MET A 224 17.17 -2.22 6.42
CA MET A 224 16.52 -2.47 5.13
C MET A 224 17.47 -2.22 3.96
N ALA A 225 18.35 -1.22 4.08
CA ALA A 225 19.42 -0.98 3.09
C ALA A 225 20.36 -2.19 3.00
N ASP A 226 20.69 -2.80 4.12
CA ASP A 226 21.53 -4.00 4.17
C ASP A 226 20.78 -5.23 3.64
N LEU A 227 19.52 -5.43 4.03
CA LEU A 227 18.68 -6.52 3.55
C LEU A 227 18.52 -6.50 2.02
N LEU A 228 18.32 -5.32 1.44
CA LEU A 228 18.11 -5.12 -0.01
C LEU A 228 19.43 -4.95 -0.78
N GLY A 229 20.55 -4.76 -0.08
CA GLY A 229 21.86 -4.54 -0.68
C GLY A 229 21.98 -3.20 -1.44
N ILE A 230 21.20 -2.18 -1.08
CA ILE A 230 21.19 -0.83 -1.69
C ILE A 230 21.99 0.17 -0.86
N SER A 231 22.12 1.40 -1.36
CA SER A 231 22.76 2.48 -0.61
C SER A 231 22.01 2.76 0.70
N PRO A 232 22.68 2.92 1.84
CA PRO A 232 22.03 3.38 3.09
C PRO A 232 21.57 4.84 3.01
N GLN A 233 21.92 5.57 1.95
CA GLN A 233 21.47 6.92 1.65
C GLN A 233 20.35 6.94 0.59
N ALA A 234 19.83 5.77 0.20
CA ALA A 234 18.75 5.69 -0.78
C ALA A 234 17.51 6.43 -0.26
N LYS A 235 16.99 7.30 -1.10
CA LYS A 235 15.81 8.13 -0.84
C LYS A 235 14.57 7.41 -1.33
N ILE A 236 13.54 7.42 -0.53
CA ILE A 236 12.20 6.90 -0.86
C ILE A 236 11.32 8.08 -1.26
N THR A 237 10.70 7.98 -2.46
CA THR A 237 9.82 9.03 -3.04
C THR A 237 8.51 8.42 -3.49
#